data_3b8c1829e5db36e03e08d70f0e10387c
#
_entry.id   3b8c1829e5db36e03e08d70f0e10387c
#
_cell.length_a   1.000
_cell.length_b   1.000
_cell.length_c   1.000
_cell.angle_alpha   90.00
_cell.angle_beta   90.00
_cell.angle_gamma   90.00
#
_symmetry.space_group_name_H-M   'P 1'
#
loop_
_entity.id
_entity.type
_entity.pdbx_description
1 polymer ?
#
loop_
_entity_poly.entity_id
_entity_poly.type
_entity_poly.pdbx_seq_one_letter_code
_entity_poly.pdbx_strand_id
1 'polypeptide(L)'
;LSNQSIEELISGSRVDIDEKKENPLDFALWRKTTEGETFTSPWGEGIPGWHTECVVMINKLFGDKIDIHAGGVDLKFPHHENEIAQSIALNNNYIANYWMHNGHININNVKMSKSLNNFILAKDFIKEHSANVIKLAFLSTNYRQPLNLTDKVFDEALIIDNKIKTVLKSANNELNIKNIHNIKEEKDSTFEEYMNDDFNTPNVITLLLSLVKDLNQEIRNKGNNILTLTKKILTITNIL
;
A
#
# COMPACT_ATOMS: atom_id res chain seq x y z
N LEU A 1 -15.92 6.19 -8.63
CA LEU A 1 -14.47 5.94 -8.49
C LEU A 1 -13.76 5.96 -9.84
N SER A 2 -14.28 5.25 -10.84
CA SER A 2 -13.65 5.08 -12.14
C SER A 2 -13.70 6.33 -13.00
N ASN A 3 -14.71 7.18 -12.82
CA ASN A 3 -15.05 8.33 -13.68
C ASN A 3 -15.24 7.95 -15.16
N GLN A 4 -15.55 6.69 -15.45
CA GLN A 4 -15.83 6.20 -16.81
C GLN A 4 -17.31 6.43 -17.12
N SER A 5 -17.61 6.89 -18.33
CA SER A 5 -19.00 6.96 -18.80
C SER A 5 -19.54 5.56 -19.12
N ILE A 6 -20.86 5.42 -19.10
CA ILE A 6 -21.50 4.14 -19.48
C ILE A 6 -21.16 3.77 -20.92
N GLU A 7 -21.10 4.76 -21.82
CA GLU A 7 -20.73 4.56 -23.23
C GLU A 7 -19.29 4.06 -23.37
N GLU A 8 -18.34 4.58 -22.58
CA GLU A 8 -16.95 4.10 -22.55
C GLU A 8 -16.84 2.68 -22.01
N LEU A 9 -17.65 2.32 -21.01
CA LEU A 9 -17.69 0.98 -20.43
C LEU A 9 -18.24 -0.06 -21.43
N ILE A 10 -19.28 0.31 -22.17
CA ILE A 10 -19.90 -0.55 -23.19
C ILE A 10 -18.97 -0.71 -24.42
N SER A 11 -18.31 0.38 -24.83
CA SER A 11 -17.39 0.37 -25.98
C SER A 11 -16.00 -0.20 -25.65
N GLY A 12 -15.59 -0.22 -24.40
CA GLY A 12 -14.22 -0.45 -23.96
C GLY A 12 -13.86 -1.87 -23.56
N SER A 13 -14.58 -2.90 -24.02
CA SER A 13 -14.17 -4.31 -24.11
C SER A 13 -13.53 -5.04 -22.92
N ARG A 14 -13.78 -4.67 -21.67
CA ARG A 14 -13.52 -5.56 -20.52
C ARG A 14 -14.74 -6.41 -20.13
N VAL A 15 -15.86 -6.20 -20.80
CA VAL A 15 -17.10 -6.96 -20.60
C VAL A 15 -17.31 -7.78 -21.83
N ASP A 16 -17.06 -9.09 -21.74
CA ASP A 16 -17.49 -10.03 -22.75
C ASP A 16 -19.00 -9.87 -22.95
N ILE A 17 -19.43 -9.73 -24.20
CA ILE A 17 -20.85 -9.66 -24.52
C ILE A 17 -21.43 -11.04 -24.19
N ASP A 18 -22.11 -11.15 -23.06
CA ASP A 18 -22.85 -12.34 -22.70
C ASP A 18 -24.32 -12.09 -23.04
N GLU A 19 -24.85 -12.78 -24.05
CA GLU A 19 -26.24 -12.68 -24.51
C GLU A 19 -27.27 -12.99 -23.42
N LYS A 20 -26.85 -13.58 -22.31
CA LYS A 20 -27.70 -13.89 -21.15
C LYS A 20 -27.91 -12.72 -20.20
N LYS A 21 -27.15 -11.64 -20.36
CA LYS A 21 -27.30 -10.44 -19.54
C LYS A 21 -28.35 -9.53 -20.12
N GLU A 22 -29.24 -9.00 -19.26
CA GLU A 22 -30.19 -7.95 -19.65
C GLU A 22 -29.48 -6.63 -19.99
N ASN A 23 -28.43 -6.32 -19.24
CA ASN A 23 -27.56 -5.17 -19.47
C ASN A 23 -26.09 -5.64 -19.50
N PRO A 24 -25.28 -5.17 -20.45
CA PRO A 24 -23.85 -5.52 -20.52
C PRO A 24 -23.07 -5.24 -19.23
N LEU A 25 -23.53 -4.27 -18.42
CA LEU A 25 -22.90 -3.89 -17.14
C LEU A 25 -23.33 -4.78 -15.97
N ASP A 26 -24.31 -5.67 -16.16
CA ASP A 26 -24.71 -6.60 -15.10
C ASP A 26 -23.56 -7.51 -14.71
N PHE A 27 -23.45 -7.78 -13.42
CA PHE A 27 -22.43 -8.66 -12.85
C PHE A 27 -23.04 -9.74 -11.97
N ALA A 28 -22.35 -10.87 -11.86
CA ALA A 28 -22.86 -12.00 -11.11
C ALA A 28 -22.83 -11.76 -9.59
N LEU A 29 -23.98 -11.81 -8.94
CA LEU A 29 -24.10 -11.84 -7.49
C LEU A 29 -23.96 -13.27 -6.93
N TRP A 30 -24.42 -14.25 -7.71
CA TRP A 30 -24.37 -15.67 -7.40
C TRP A 30 -23.98 -16.48 -8.62
N ARG A 31 -23.01 -17.38 -8.48
CA ARG A 31 -22.54 -18.26 -9.56
C ARG A 31 -22.97 -19.69 -9.29
N LYS A 32 -23.90 -20.19 -10.06
CA LYS A 32 -24.35 -21.59 -9.97
C LYS A 32 -23.22 -22.53 -10.35
N THR A 33 -22.84 -23.43 -9.47
CA THR A 33 -21.81 -24.46 -9.68
C THR A 33 -22.03 -25.59 -8.70
N THR A 34 -21.53 -26.78 -9.06
CA THR A 34 -21.47 -27.96 -8.18
C THR A 34 -20.01 -28.38 -7.93
N GLU A 35 -19.05 -27.59 -8.42
CA GLU A 35 -17.63 -27.86 -8.29
C GLU A 35 -17.05 -27.13 -7.06
N GLY A 36 -16.21 -27.82 -6.32
CA GLY A 36 -15.55 -27.28 -5.13
C GLY A 36 -16.48 -27.14 -3.93
N GLU A 37 -16.14 -26.21 -3.03
CA GLU A 37 -16.98 -25.87 -1.88
C GLU A 37 -18.13 -24.96 -2.35
N THR A 38 -19.37 -25.40 -2.14
CA THR A 38 -20.58 -24.68 -2.55
C THR A 38 -21.50 -24.40 -1.36
N PHE A 39 -22.42 -23.49 -1.57
CA PHE A 39 -23.42 -23.10 -0.58
C PHE A 39 -24.82 -23.22 -1.18
N THR A 40 -25.79 -23.58 -0.36
CA THR A 40 -27.20 -23.61 -0.74
C THR A 40 -27.78 -22.20 -0.72
N SER A 41 -28.52 -21.83 -1.76
CA SER A 41 -29.21 -20.54 -1.86
C SER A 41 -30.59 -20.68 -2.48
N PRO A 42 -31.44 -19.64 -2.45
CA PRO A 42 -32.70 -19.64 -3.20
C PRO A 42 -32.53 -19.81 -4.71
N TRP A 43 -31.35 -19.56 -5.23
CA TRP A 43 -31.00 -19.72 -6.66
C TRP A 43 -30.35 -21.08 -6.96
N GLY A 44 -30.22 -21.95 -5.97
CA GLY A 44 -29.61 -23.27 -6.06
C GLY A 44 -28.20 -23.30 -5.48
N GLU A 45 -27.54 -24.46 -5.63
CA GLU A 45 -26.16 -24.68 -5.23
C GLU A 45 -25.21 -23.80 -6.03
N GLY A 46 -24.23 -23.17 -5.35
CA GLY A 46 -23.29 -22.29 -5.99
C GLY A 46 -22.38 -21.54 -5.03
N ILE A 47 -21.75 -20.49 -5.55
CA ILE A 47 -20.85 -19.61 -4.80
C ILE A 47 -21.25 -18.15 -5.01
N PRO A 48 -21.01 -17.25 -4.04
CA PRO A 48 -21.21 -15.83 -4.24
C PRO A 48 -20.29 -15.30 -5.36
N GLY A 49 -20.71 -14.24 -6.02
CA GLY A 49 -19.84 -13.50 -6.91
C GLY A 49 -18.73 -12.81 -6.11
N TRP A 50 -17.54 -12.69 -6.69
CA TRP A 50 -16.36 -12.11 -6.02
C TRP A 50 -16.61 -10.74 -5.37
N HIS A 51 -17.37 -9.87 -6.02
CA HIS A 51 -17.73 -8.56 -5.44
C HIS A 51 -18.64 -8.69 -4.22
N THR A 52 -19.52 -9.68 -4.21
CA THR A 52 -20.44 -9.98 -3.10
C THR A 52 -19.70 -10.47 -1.86
N GLU A 53 -18.63 -11.23 -2.04
CA GLU A 53 -17.81 -11.74 -0.92
C GLU A 53 -17.27 -10.60 -0.05
N CYS A 54 -16.67 -9.58 -0.66
CA CYS A 54 -16.12 -8.43 0.06
C CYS A 54 -17.21 -7.63 0.78
N VAL A 55 -18.33 -7.36 0.12
CA VAL A 55 -19.45 -6.63 0.72
C VAL A 55 -20.01 -7.38 1.94
N VAL A 56 -20.19 -8.70 1.83
CA VAL A 56 -20.70 -9.53 2.94
C VAL A 56 -19.69 -9.56 4.09
N MET A 57 -18.40 -9.72 3.81
CA MET A 57 -17.36 -9.73 4.84
C MET A 57 -17.29 -8.40 5.59
N ILE A 58 -17.33 -7.28 4.88
CA ILE A 58 -17.33 -5.95 5.49
C ILE A 58 -18.56 -5.78 6.37
N ASN A 59 -19.76 -6.04 5.85
CA ASN A 59 -21.00 -5.91 6.63
C ASN A 59 -21.00 -6.78 7.88
N LYS A 60 -20.50 -8.00 7.78
CA LYS A 60 -20.51 -8.95 8.91
C LYS A 60 -19.49 -8.58 10.00
N LEU A 61 -18.32 -8.08 9.61
CA LEU A 61 -17.21 -7.88 10.55
C LEU A 61 -17.11 -6.45 11.07
N PHE A 62 -17.49 -5.46 10.26
CA PHE A 62 -17.26 -4.04 10.53
C PHE A 62 -18.55 -3.20 10.52
N GLY A 63 -19.68 -3.77 10.13
CA GLY A 63 -20.93 -3.05 9.93
C GLY A 63 -21.08 -2.59 8.47
N ASP A 64 -21.97 -1.63 8.23
CA ASP A 64 -22.35 -1.18 6.88
C ASP A 64 -21.30 -0.28 6.21
N LYS A 65 -20.28 0.15 6.94
CA LYS A 65 -19.27 1.09 6.44
C LYS A 65 -17.93 0.96 7.16
N ILE A 66 -16.84 1.07 6.39
CA ILE A 66 -15.46 1.13 6.90
C ILE A 66 -14.82 2.49 6.62
N ASP A 67 -13.74 2.80 7.31
CA ASP A 67 -13.03 4.07 7.10
C ASP A 67 -12.27 4.08 5.78
N ILE A 68 -11.44 3.06 5.54
CA ILE A 68 -10.56 2.98 4.37
C ILE A 68 -10.76 1.65 3.68
N HIS A 69 -11.00 1.71 2.35
CA HIS A 69 -10.95 0.54 1.46
C HIS A 69 -9.85 0.73 0.43
N ALA A 70 -8.96 -0.24 0.35
CA ALA A 70 -7.77 -0.14 -0.49
C ALA A 70 -7.62 -1.34 -1.43
N GLY A 71 -6.96 -1.12 -2.58
CA GLY A 71 -6.64 -2.18 -3.52
C GLY A 71 -5.75 -1.72 -4.65
N GLY A 72 -5.43 -2.61 -5.58
CA GLY A 72 -4.74 -2.24 -6.81
C GLY A 72 -5.59 -1.34 -7.71
N VAL A 73 -4.95 -0.53 -8.53
CA VAL A 73 -5.64 0.35 -9.48
C VAL A 73 -6.55 -0.41 -10.44
N ASP A 74 -6.27 -1.67 -10.71
CA ASP A 74 -7.07 -2.57 -11.55
C ASP A 74 -8.37 -3.04 -10.88
N LEU A 75 -8.47 -2.96 -9.56
CA LEU A 75 -9.70 -3.24 -8.81
C LEU A 75 -10.68 -2.06 -8.81
N LYS A 76 -10.22 -0.86 -9.16
CA LYS A 76 -11.08 0.33 -9.21
C LYS A 76 -12.33 0.09 -10.05
N PHE A 77 -12.16 -0.58 -11.18
CA PHE A 77 -13.23 -1.06 -12.03
C PHE A 77 -12.90 -2.46 -12.58
N PRO A 78 -13.85 -3.42 -12.56
CA PRO A 78 -15.24 -3.28 -12.09
C PRO A 78 -15.43 -3.54 -10.59
N HIS A 79 -14.43 -4.08 -9.87
CA HIS A 79 -14.60 -4.68 -8.54
C HIS A 79 -15.16 -3.69 -7.51
N HIS A 80 -14.45 -2.60 -7.23
CA HIS A 80 -14.88 -1.62 -6.22
C HIS A 80 -16.15 -0.85 -6.60
N GLU A 81 -16.37 -0.59 -7.90
CA GLU A 81 -17.64 0.00 -8.35
C GLU A 81 -18.82 -0.95 -8.10
N ASN A 82 -18.63 -2.24 -8.31
CA ASN A 82 -19.66 -3.25 -8.05
C ASN A 82 -19.90 -3.44 -6.54
N GLU A 83 -18.89 -3.28 -5.70
CA GLU A 83 -19.05 -3.27 -4.24
C GLU A 83 -19.87 -2.05 -3.78
N ILE A 84 -19.60 -0.87 -4.34
CA ILE A 84 -20.36 0.35 -4.07
C ILE A 84 -21.83 0.14 -4.46
N ALA A 85 -22.07 -0.38 -5.67
CA ALA A 85 -23.44 -0.62 -6.15
C ALA A 85 -24.20 -1.56 -5.20
N GLN A 86 -23.58 -2.64 -4.74
CA GLN A 86 -24.19 -3.57 -3.81
C GLN A 86 -24.42 -2.96 -2.42
N SER A 87 -23.46 -2.18 -1.91
CA SER A 87 -23.57 -1.52 -0.60
C SER A 87 -24.70 -0.47 -0.60
N ILE A 88 -24.82 0.30 -1.67
CA ILE A 88 -25.93 1.27 -1.83
C ILE A 88 -27.28 0.52 -1.89
N ALA A 89 -27.35 -0.57 -2.63
CA ALA A 89 -28.58 -1.36 -2.75
C ALA A 89 -28.97 -2.02 -1.42
N LEU A 90 -28.00 -2.46 -0.62
CA LEU A 90 -28.22 -3.16 0.64
C LEU A 90 -28.49 -2.20 1.81
N ASN A 91 -27.66 -1.18 1.95
CA ASN A 91 -27.58 -0.33 3.15
C ASN A 91 -27.96 1.13 2.89
N ASN A 92 -28.24 1.51 1.64
CA ASN A 92 -28.39 2.90 1.19
C ASN A 92 -27.18 3.78 1.57
N ASN A 93 -25.99 3.20 1.59
CA ASN A 93 -24.76 3.85 2.03
C ASN A 93 -23.55 3.38 1.20
N TYR A 94 -22.51 4.24 1.11
CA TYR A 94 -21.22 3.85 0.56
C TYR A 94 -20.49 2.95 1.54
N ILE A 95 -19.85 1.90 1.02
CA ILE A 95 -19.13 0.89 1.82
C ILE A 95 -17.89 1.43 2.53
N ALA A 96 -17.30 2.53 2.04
CA ALA A 96 -16.12 3.15 2.62
C ALA A 96 -16.15 4.68 2.57
N ASN A 97 -15.47 5.32 3.55
CA ASN A 97 -15.27 6.78 3.56
C ASN A 97 -14.17 7.18 2.57
N TYR A 98 -13.06 6.44 2.56
CA TYR A 98 -11.88 6.73 1.74
C TYR A 98 -11.49 5.53 0.91
N TRP A 99 -11.03 5.80 -0.31
CA TRP A 99 -10.58 4.79 -1.26
C TRP A 99 -9.13 5.03 -1.62
N MET A 100 -8.31 4.00 -1.47
CA MET A 100 -6.90 4.05 -1.84
C MET A 100 -6.60 3.03 -2.93
N HIS A 101 -5.97 3.50 -4.02
CA HIS A 101 -5.59 2.62 -5.13
C HIS A 101 -4.11 2.75 -5.40
N ASN A 102 -3.37 1.65 -5.22
CA ASN A 102 -1.95 1.60 -5.50
C ASN A 102 -1.68 1.16 -6.94
N GLY A 103 -0.59 1.67 -7.48
CA GLY A 103 -0.06 1.26 -8.78
C GLY A 103 0.37 -0.21 -8.80
N HIS A 104 0.61 -0.74 -9.98
CA HIS A 104 1.11 -2.11 -10.15
C HIS A 104 2.57 -2.23 -9.74
N ILE A 105 2.95 -3.44 -9.31
CA ILE A 105 4.35 -3.81 -9.17
C ILE A 105 4.80 -4.45 -10.47
N ASN A 106 5.88 -3.93 -11.03
CA ASN A 106 6.57 -4.50 -12.17
C ASN A 106 7.91 -5.10 -11.72
N ILE A 107 8.32 -6.15 -12.37
CA ILE A 107 9.65 -6.73 -12.27
C ILE A 107 10.33 -6.53 -13.62
N ASN A 108 11.41 -5.75 -13.66
CA ASN A 108 12.12 -5.44 -14.91
C ASN A 108 11.18 -4.93 -16.02
N ASN A 109 10.31 -3.97 -15.70
CA ASN A 109 9.32 -3.37 -16.60
C ASN A 109 8.17 -4.30 -17.07
N VAL A 110 8.04 -5.49 -16.50
CA VAL A 110 6.94 -6.42 -16.79
C VAL A 110 6.03 -6.52 -15.58
N LYS A 111 4.72 -6.37 -15.74
CA LYS A 111 3.76 -6.49 -14.63
C LYS A 111 3.98 -7.83 -13.90
N MET A 112 4.16 -7.75 -12.57
CA MET A 112 4.30 -8.93 -11.73
C MET A 112 3.00 -9.72 -11.70
N SER A 113 3.05 -10.99 -12.10
CA SER A 113 1.88 -11.87 -12.07
C SER A 113 2.26 -13.34 -11.88
N LYS A 114 1.33 -14.12 -11.31
CA LYS A 114 1.50 -15.57 -11.19
C LYS A 114 1.55 -16.27 -12.55
N SER A 115 0.75 -15.80 -13.53
CA SER A 115 0.69 -16.37 -14.87
C SER A 115 1.99 -16.23 -15.65
N LEU A 116 2.77 -15.18 -15.38
CA LEU A 116 4.08 -14.95 -15.99
C LEU A 116 5.23 -15.57 -15.19
N ASN A 117 4.93 -16.17 -14.04
CA ASN A 117 5.92 -16.77 -13.12
C ASN A 117 7.08 -15.81 -12.78
N ASN A 118 6.81 -14.50 -12.76
CA ASN A 118 7.79 -13.45 -12.45
C ASN A 118 7.53 -12.80 -11.10
N PHE A 119 6.89 -13.50 -10.16
CA PHE A 119 6.57 -12.97 -8.84
C PHE A 119 7.65 -13.33 -7.81
N ILE A 120 7.87 -12.41 -6.87
CA ILE A 120 8.74 -12.59 -5.72
C ILE A 120 7.86 -12.67 -4.46
N LEU A 121 8.00 -13.73 -3.68
CA LEU A 121 7.32 -13.82 -2.40
C LEU A 121 8.06 -12.98 -1.35
N ALA A 122 7.36 -12.09 -0.68
CA ALA A 122 7.94 -11.26 0.38
C ALA A 122 8.65 -12.09 1.45
N LYS A 123 8.11 -13.25 1.83
CA LYS A 123 8.72 -14.17 2.81
C LYS A 123 10.09 -14.69 2.37
N ASP A 124 10.30 -14.89 1.07
CA ASP A 124 11.57 -15.40 0.55
C ASP A 124 12.57 -14.25 0.41
N PHE A 125 12.13 -13.08 -0.04
CA PHE A 125 12.94 -11.88 -0.09
C PHE A 125 13.50 -11.50 1.30
N ILE A 126 12.67 -11.55 2.35
CA ILE A 126 13.08 -11.20 3.73
C ILE A 126 14.12 -12.17 4.30
N LYS A 127 14.22 -13.40 3.81
CA LYS A 127 15.28 -14.33 4.22
C LYS A 127 16.67 -13.88 3.74
N GLU A 128 16.73 -13.23 2.58
CA GLU A 128 18.00 -12.81 1.96
C GLU A 128 18.32 -11.34 2.30
N HIS A 129 17.30 -10.53 2.49
CA HIS A 129 17.40 -9.10 2.74
C HIS A 129 16.61 -8.71 4.00
N SER A 130 16.93 -7.58 4.62
CA SER A 130 16.15 -7.09 5.75
C SER A 130 14.76 -6.60 5.28
N ALA A 131 13.76 -6.70 6.17
CA ALA A 131 12.43 -6.16 5.91
C ALA A 131 12.45 -4.65 5.59
N ASN A 132 13.40 -3.90 6.15
CA ASN A 132 13.56 -2.47 5.87
C ASN A 132 13.96 -2.19 4.42
N VAL A 133 14.72 -3.08 3.79
CA VAL A 133 15.10 -2.91 2.36
C VAL A 133 13.85 -2.95 1.48
N ILE A 134 12.94 -3.91 1.71
CA ILE A 134 11.70 -3.98 0.93
C ILE A 134 10.80 -2.77 1.21
N LYS A 135 10.67 -2.34 2.49
CA LYS A 135 9.92 -1.14 2.84
C LYS A 135 10.46 0.10 2.12
N LEU A 136 11.78 0.33 2.17
CA LEU A 136 12.42 1.46 1.52
C LEU A 136 12.26 1.43 -0.01
N ALA A 137 12.34 0.25 -0.62
CA ALA A 137 12.07 0.10 -2.05
C ALA A 137 10.63 0.50 -2.41
N PHE A 138 9.63 0.08 -1.63
CA PHE A 138 8.23 0.48 -1.84
C PHE A 138 8.02 1.98 -1.60
N LEU A 139 8.59 2.53 -0.54
CA LEU A 139 8.41 3.93 -0.16
C LEU A 139 9.16 4.92 -1.06
N SER A 140 10.08 4.43 -1.90
CA SER A 140 10.81 5.27 -2.86
C SER A 140 9.96 5.83 -3.99
N THR A 141 8.76 5.27 -4.18
CA THR A 141 7.81 5.66 -5.24
C THR A 141 6.48 6.03 -4.61
N ASN A 142 5.78 7.04 -5.16
CA ASN A 142 4.42 7.35 -4.71
C ASN A 142 3.52 6.14 -4.97
N TYR A 143 2.71 5.77 -3.98
CA TYR A 143 1.90 4.54 -4.02
C TYR A 143 0.93 4.48 -5.21
N ARG A 144 0.51 5.62 -5.77
CA ARG A 144 -0.38 5.67 -6.95
C ARG A 144 0.35 5.33 -8.25
N GLN A 145 1.68 5.39 -8.26
CA GLN A 145 2.49 5.11 -9.45
C GLN A 145 2.89 3.64 -9.52
N PRO A 146 3.06 3.09 -10.72
CA PRO A 146 3.67 1.77 -10.86
C PRO A 146 5.08 1.75 -10.28
N LEU A 147 5.36 0.75 -9.45
CA LEU A 147 6.70 0.52 -8.90
C LEU A 147 7.42 -0.55 -9.74
N ASN A 148 8.56 -0.21 -10.31
CA ASN A 148 9.38 -1.15 -11.04
C ASN A 148 10.53 -1.67 -10.17
N LEU A 149 10.39 -2.87 -9.64
CA LEU A 149 11.42 -3.53 -8.85
C LEU A 149 12.53 -4.07 -9.75
N THR A 150 13.73 -3.61 -9.50
CA THR A 150 14.98 -4.02 -10.15
C THR A 150 16.05 -4.23 -9.09
N ASP A 151 17.12 -4.94 -9.41
CA ASP A 151 18.27 -5.11 -8.50
C ASP A 151 18.80 -3.74 -8.05
N LYS A 152 18.84 -2.77 -8.96
CA LYS A 152 19.27 -1.40 -8.63
C LYS A 152 18.41 -0.74 -7.54
N VAL A 153 17.09 -0.92 -7.58
CA VAL A 153 16.17 -0.36 -6.56
C VAL A 153 16.44 -1.01 -5.20
N PHE A 154 16.70 -2.30 -5.17
CA PHE A 154 17.05 -3.00 -3.92
C PHE A 154 18.44 -2.60 -3.40
N ASP A 155 19.42 -2.44 -4.27
CA ASP A 155 20.77 -1.96 -3.90
C ASP A 155 20.72 -0.55 -3.31
N GLU A 156 19.96 0.36 -3.92
CA GLU A 156 19.74 1.71 -3.41
C GLU A 156 19.04 1.69 -2.05
N ALA A 157 18.01 0.88 -1.87
CA ALA A 157 17.32 0.71 -0.60
C ALA A 157 18.25 0.13 0.49
N LEU A 158 19.09 -0.83 0.16
CA LEU A 158 20.09 -1.39 1.08
C LEU A 158 21.13 -0.33 1.50
N ILE A 159 21.59 0.51 0.57
CA ILE A 159 22.50 1.61 0.88
C ILE A 159 21.84 2.60 1.85
N ILE A 160 20.57 2.93 1.65
CA ILE A 160 19.82 3.82 2.53
C ILE A 160 19.67 3.21 3.93
N ASP A 161 19.23 1.96 4.04
CA ASP A 161 19.09 1.23 5.31
C ASP A 161 20.41 1.22 6.10
N ASN A 162 21.53 0.91 5.43
CA ASN A 162 22.85 0.89 6.04
C ASN A 162 23.29 2.30 6.50
N LYS A 163 23.00 3.36 5.75
CA LYS A 163 23.31 4.74 6.17
C LYS A 163 22.55 5.12 7.43
N ILE A 164 21.25 4.80 7.50
CA ILE A 164 20.41 5.07 8.66
C ILE A 164 20.93 4.32 9.90
N LYS A 165 21.14 3.01 9.78
CA LYS A 165 21.65 2.16 10.86
C LYS A 165 23.01 2.63 11.38
N THR A 166 23.92 3.00 10.48
CA THR A 166 25.26 3.44 10.83
C THR A 166 25.22 4.76 11.59
N VAL A 167 24.47 5.75 11.12
CA VAL A 167 24.40 7.06 11.79
C VAL A 167 23.71 6.97 13.14
N LEU A 168 22.63 6.18 13.25
CA LEU A 168 21.93 5.97 14.52
C LEU A 168 22.81 5.25 15.53
N LYS A 169 23.62 4.25 15.12
CA LYS A 169 24.61 3.61 15.97
C LYS A 169 25.66 4.59 16.47
N SER A 170 26.17 5.45 15.60
CA SER A 170 27.17 6.48 15.96
C SER A 170 26.56 7.52 16.90
N ALA A 171 25.34 7.98 16.63
CA ALA A 171 24.62 8.91 17.50
C ALA A 171 24.36 8.32 18.88
N ASN A 172 23.93 7.05 18.95
CA ASN A 172 23.73 6.38 20.25
C ASN A 172 25.00 6.30 21.08
N ASN A 173 26.16 6.05 20.47
CA ASN A 173 27.44 6.05 21.17
C ASN A 173 27.76 7.45 21.73
N GLU A 174 27.59 8.53 20.96
CA GLU A 174 27.81 9.89 21.43
C GLU A 174 26.85 10.29 22.56
N LEU A 175 25.59 9.90 22.47
CA LEU A 175 24.59 10.19 23.48
C LEU A 175 24.83 9.42 24.78
N ASN A 176 25.28 8.15 24.69
CA ASN A 176 25.67 7.35 25.83
C ASN A 176 26.88 7.97 26.57
N ILE A 177 27.89 8.48 25.84
CA ILE A 177 29.02 9.19 26.44
C ILE A 177 28.53 10.42 27.22
N LYS A 178 27.46 11.07 26.75
CA LYS A 178 26.84 12.23 27.42
C LYS A 178 25.81 11.82 28.50
N ASN A 179 25.67 10.53 28.84
CA ASN A 179 24.66 9.98 29.76
C ASN A 179 23.21 10.31 29.39
N ILE A 180 22.91 10.42 28.09
CA ILE A 180 21.57 10.62 27.56
C ILE A 180 20.99 9.28 27.17
N HIS A 181 19.96 8.83 27.87
CA HIS A 181 19.26 7.57 27.65
C HIS A 181 17.76 7.83 27.47
N ASN A 182 17.02 6.81 27.00
CA ASN A 182 15.57 6.90 26.80
C ASN A 182 15.14 8.04 25.85
N ILE A 183 15.69 8.03 24.65
CA ILE A 183 15.37 9.00 23.60
C ILE A 183 13.91 8.80 23.19
N LYS A 184 13.08 9.80 23.46
CA LYS A 184 11.68 9.84 23.02
C LYS A 184 11.59 10.46 21.63
N GLU A 185 10.65 9.97 20.87
CA GLU A 185 10.28 10.53 19.57
C GLU A 185 9.88 12.01 19.68
N GLU A 186 10.11 12.75 18.62
CA GLU A 186 9.74 14.15 18.50
C GLU A 186 9.06 14.39 17.16
N LYS A 187 7.89 15.03 17.18
CA LYS A 187 7.16 15.36 15.96
C LYS A 187 8.02 16.23 15.04
N ASP A 188 7.98 15.91 13.77
CA ASP A 188 8.62 16.70 12.72
C ASP A 188 7.55 17.26 11.78
N SER A 189 7.41 18.57 11.73
CA SER A 189 6.36 19.24 10.95
C SER A 189 6.51 19.02 9.44
N THR A 190 7.74 18.91 8.96
CA THR A 190 8.00 18.65 7.52
C THR A 190 7.61 17.21 7.16
N PHE A 191 7.87 16.26 8.05
CA PHE A 191 7.40 14.89 7.89
C PHE A 191 5.87 14.84 7.85
N GLU A 192 5.21 15.53 8.81
CA GLU A 192 3.74 15.59 8.84
C GLU A 192 3.17 16.24 7.56
N GLU A 193 3.80 17.31 7.06
CA GLU A 193 3.41 17.96 5.81
C GLU A 193 3.46 16.99 4.62
N TYR A 194 4.57 16.26 4.45
CA TYR A 194 4.69 15.29 3.36
C TYR A 194 3.72 14.10 3.50
N MET A 195 3.48 13.63 4.72
CA MET A 195 2.51 12.55 4.93
C MET A 195 1.06 13.01 4.71
N ASN A 196 0.75 14.27 5.01
CA ASN A 196 -0.56 14.88 4.73
C ASN A 196 -0.75 15.23 3.24
N ASP A 197 0.32 15.27 2.46
CA ASP A 197 0.30 15.41 0.99
C ASP A 197 0.18 14.03 0.33
N ASP A 198 -0.96 13.37 0.54
CA ASP A 198 -1.31 12.07 -0.05
C ASP A 198 -0.21 10.99 0.15
N PHE A 199 0.36 10.93 1.36
CA PHE A 199 1.44 10.01 1.70
C PHE A 199 2.65 10.13 0.76
N ASN A 200 3.20 11.33 0.63
CA ASN A 200 4.33 11.65 -0.24
C ASN A 200 5.65 11.07 0.34
N THR A 201 5.71 9.73 0.38
CA THR A 201 6.85 8.99 0.93
C THR A 201 8.17 9.24 0.20
N PRO A 202 8.23 9.51 -1.12
CA PRO A 202 9.49 9.90 -1.77
C PRO A 202 10.12 11.16 -1.15
N ASN A 203 9.31 12.16 -0.82
CA ASN A 203 9.81 13.36 -0.15
C ASN A 203 10.22 13.05 1.30
N VAL A 204 9.52 12.15 1.99
CA VAL A 204 9.94 11.69 3.32
C VAL A 204 11.30 10.97 3.28
N ILE A 205 11.56 10.14 2.30
CA ILE A 205 12.89 9.51 2.12
C ILE A 205 13.97 10.57 1.86
N THR A 206 13.66 11.59 1.07
CA THR A 206 14.57 12.72 0.82
C THR A 206 14.87 13.49 2.11
N LEU A 207 13.85 13.80 2.92
CA LEU A 207 14.00 14.42 4.24
C LEU A 207 14.86 13.55 5.16
N LEU A 208 14.58 12.25 5.24
CA LEU A 208 15.34 11.30 6.05
C LEU A 208 16.82 11.28 5.68
N LEU A 209 17.15 11.26 4.39
CA LEU A 209 18.54 11.32 3.91
C LEU A 209 19.23 12.65 4.25
N SER A 210 18.51 13.78 4.22
CA SER A 210 19.03 15.07 4.68
C SER A 210 19.32 15.03 6.18
N LEU A 211 18.38 14.56 7.01
CA LEU A 211 18.59 14.43 8.45
C LEU A 211 19.77 13.50 8.79
N VAL A 212 19.93 12.39 8.07
CA VAL A 212 21.08 11.48 8.19
C VAL A 212 22.41 12.19 7.89
N LYS A 213 22.43 13.02 6.83
CA LYS A 213 23.61 13.82 6.48
C LYS A 213 23.94 14.83 7.58
N ASP A 214 22.93 15.56 8.05
CA ASP A 214 23.09 16.60 9.09
C ASP A 214 23.55 15.97 10.42
N LEU A 215 22.97 14.83 10.80
CA LEU A 215 23.39 14.09 11.99
C LEU A 215 24.85 13.62 11.90
N ASN A 216 25.28 13.11 10.76
CA ASN A 216 26.69 12.75 10.53
C ASN A 216 27.62 13.94 10.70
N GLN A 217 27.22 15.13 10.22
CA GLN A 217 28.01 16.36 10.35
C GLN A 217 28.07 16.80 11.82
N GLU A 218 26.95 16.78 12.55
CA GLU A 218 26.91 17.12 13.96
C GLU A 218 27.76 16.17 14.82
N ILE A 219 27.74 14.87 14.53
CA ILE A 219 28.61 13.89 15.22
C ILE A 219 30.09 14.24 15.00
N ARG A 220 30.51 14.51 13.76
CA ARG A 220 31.91 14.86 13.45
C ARG A 220 32.36 16.13 14.13
N ASN A 221 31.47 17.12 14.21
CA ASN A 221 31.77 18.43 14.78
C ASN A 221 31.54 18.49 16.32
N LYS A 222 31.13 17.36 16.95
CA LYS A 222 30.69 17.30 18.35
C LYS A 222 29.64 18.36 18.69
N GLY A 223 28.74 18.62 17.77
CA GLY A 223 27.71 19.63 17.87
C GLY A 223 26.63 19.33 18.92
N ASN A 224 25.74 20.28 19.13
CA ASN A 224 24.71 20.21 20.16
C ASN A 224 23.39 19.62 19.66
N ASN A 225 23.21 19.44 18.34
CA ASN A 225 21.95 19.01 17.74
C ASN A 225 21.82 17.48 17.57
N ILE A 226 22.80 16.69 18.04
CA ILE A 226 22.83 15.24 17.89
C ILE A 226 21.53 14.62 18.42
N LEU A 227 21.08 15.01 19.62
CA LEU A 227 19.86 14.48 20.23
C LEU A 227 18.61 14.81 19.41
N THR A 228 18.44 16.06 19.00
CA THR A 228 17.27 16.52 18.25
C THR A 228 17.16 15.81 16.90
N LEU A 229 18.27 15.74 16.15
CA LEU A 229 18.29 15.05 14.85
C LEU A 229 18.04 13.54 15.00
N THR A 230 18.61 12.92 16.05
CA THR A 230 18.35 11.50 16.35
C THR A 230 16.87 11.24 16.61
N LYS A 231 16.21 12.09 17.41
CA LYS A 231 14.77 11.98 17.69
C LYS A 231 13.93 12.06 16.41
N LYS A 232 14.21 13.03 15.54
CA LYS A 232 13.50 13.20 14.27
C LYS A 232 13.64 11.97 13.37
N ILE A 233 14.86 11.44 13.22
CA ILE A 233 15.13 10.22 12.42
C ILE A 233 14.35 9.04 13.02
N LEU A 234 14.39 8.85 14.34
CA LEU A 234 13.65 7.77 15.01
C LEU A 234 12.14 7.90 14.81
N THR A 235 11.57 9.11 14.92
CA THR A 235 10.16 9.34 14.64
C THR A 235 9.77 8.86 13.25
N ILE A 236 10.52 9.27 12.23
CA ILE A 236 10.24 8.89 10.85
C ILE A 236 10.39 7.36 10.66
N THR A 237 11.49 6.79 11.15
CA THR A 237 11.78 5.35 10.94
C THR A 237 10.89 4.41 11.75
N ASN A 238 10.24 4.88 12.82
CA ASN A 238 9.29 4.08 13.59
C ASN A 238 7.87 4.12 13.00
N ILE A 239 7.54 5.15 12.19
CA ILE A 239 6.25 5.26 11.52
C ILE A 239 6.27 4.52 10.16
N LEU A 240 7.37 4.60 9.41
CA LEU A 240 7.54 3.91 8.12
C LEU A 240 7.96 2.45 8.31
#